data_780c9501c53008e77cfac12e097a8a60
#
_entry.id   780c9501c53008e77cfac12e097a8a60
#
_cell.length_a   1.000
_cell.length_b   1.000
_cell.length_c   1.000
_cell.angle_alpha   90.00
_cell.angle_beta   90.00
_cell.angle_gamma   90.00
#
_symmetry.space_group_name_H-M   'P 1'
#
loop_
_entity.id
_entity.type
_entity.pdbx_description
1 polymer ?
#
loop_
_entity_poly.entity_id
_entity_poly.type
_entity_poly.pdbx_seq_one_letter_code
_entity_poly.pdbx_strand_id
1 'polypeptide(L)'
;MNRTAVIEERILLNAEQIQKRIRELARQISEDYRGKTCCAVAVLENGFMFMADLVRNLEVPVICQFIKPHTHELWTGGASRKEINYSPSVEVRNQHVLLVEGLVQSGITSDYLMHHFKAQGAASVKLAAFLDKSSSRRVSLRPDYYGFVLDESFVAGYGLGSPHLNRNLPYVRIESSRFSNPPDETVR
;
A
#
# COMPACT_ATOMS: atom_id res chain seq x y z
N MET A 1 -23.53 34.92 7.38
CA MET A 1 -23.19 34.45 6.02
C MET A 1 -21.91 33.61 6.10
N ASN A 2 -22.05 32.29 6.25
CA ASN A 2 -20.92 31.37 6.27
C ASN A 2 -20.42 31.18 4.83
N ARG A 3 -19.27 31.74 4.51
CA ARG A 3 -18.54 31.36 3.30
C ARG A 3 -17.97 29.95 3.54
N THR A 4 -18.66 28.96 3.08
CA THR A 4 -18.11 27.61 2.88
C THR A 4 -16.97 27.78 1.85
N ALA A 5 -15.72 27.75 2.31
CA ALA A 5 -14.59 27.73 1.41
C ALA A 5 -14.72 26.47 0.54
N VAL A 6 -14.99 26.67 -0.74
CA VAL A 6 -14.93 25.62 -1.74
C VAL A 6 -13.46 25.19 -1.81
N ILE A 7 -13.12 24.08 -1.17
CA ILE A 7 -11.80 23.47 -1.31
C ILE A 7 -11.81 22.88 -2.71
N GLU A 8 -11.12 23.50 -3.66
CA GLU A 8 -10.89 22.90 -4.97
C GLU A 8 -10.13 21.58 -4.76
N GLU A 9 -10.83 20.48 -5.00
CA GLU A 9 -10.25 19.14 -4.94
C GLU A 9 -9.29 18.96 -6.12
N ARG A 10 -8.01 19.09 -5.87
CA ARG A 10 -7.01 18.84 -6.91
C ARG A 10 -6.83 17.34 -7.12
N ILE A 11 -7.42 16.82 -8.20
CA ILE A 11 -7.19 15.45 -8.65
C ILE A 11 -5.76 15.35 -9.20
N LEU A 12 -4.97 14.42 -8.63
CA LEU A 12 -3.61 14.11 -9.07
C LEU A 12 -3.59 13.02 -10.13
N LEU A 13 -4.39 11.97 -9.92
CA LEU A 13 -4.50 10.81 -10.81
C LEU A 13 -5.99 10.52 -11.02
N ASN A 14 -6.44 10.59 -12.24
CA ASN A 14 -7.81 10.20 -12.58
C ASN A 14 -7.94 8.68 -12.75
N ALA A 15 -9.17 8.17 -12.77
CA ALA A 15 -9.45 6.74 -12.86
C ALA A 15 -8.85 6.09 -14.13
N GLU A 16 -8.87 6.79 -15.26
CA GLU A 16 -8.36 6.27 -16.53
C GLU A 16 -6.83 6.10 -16.50
N GLN A 17 -6.11 7.08 -15.97
CA GLN A 17 -4.66 7.02 -15.76
C GLN A 17 -4.30 5.83 -14.85
N ILE A 18 -5.03 5.65 -13.76
CA ILE A 18 -4.85 4.54 -12.83
C ILE A 18 -5.03 3.21 -13.54
N GLN A 19 -6.17 3.01 -14.21
CA GLN A 19 -6.48 1.75 -14.88
C GLN A 19 -5.50 1.43 -16.01
N LYS A 20 -5.06 2.43 -16.76
CA LYS A 20 -4.02 2.26 -17.79
C LYS A 20 -2.72 1.75 -17.17
N ARG A 21 -2.27 2.40 -16.09
CA ARG A 21 -1.01 2.04 -15.42
C ARG A 21 -1.06 0.64 -14.81
N ILE A 22 -2.19 0.25 -14.23
CA ILE A 22 -2.38 -1.10 -13.68
C ILE A 22 -2.23 -2.16 -14.76
N ARG A 23 -2.83 -1.97 -15.94
CA ARG A 23 -2.66 -2.92 -17.07
C ARG A 23 -1.21 -3.04 -17.53
N GLU A 24 -0.46 -1.94 -17.53
CA GLU A 24 0.98 -1.96 -17.86
C GLU A 24 1.78 -2.76 -16.83
N LEU A 25 1.52 -2.52 -15.54
CA LEU A 25 2.16 -3.25 -14.44
C LEU A 25 1.81 -4.74 -14.47
N ALA A 26 0.52 -5.06 -14.67
CA ALA A 26 0.05 -6.44 -14.72
C ALA A 26 0.74 -7.23 -15.85
N ARG A 27 0.93 -6.61 -17.03
CA ARG A 27 1.67 -7.23 -18.14
C ARG A 27 3.12 -7.51 -17.75
N GLN A 28 3.82 -6.53 -17.19
CA GLN A 28 5.21 -6.69 -16.74
C GLN A 28 5.34 -7.78 -15.68
N ILE A 29 4.44 -7.80 -14.69
CA ILE A 29 4.43 -8.81 -13.63
C ILE A 29 4.12 -10.19 -14.21
N SER A 30 3.15 -10.31 -15.12
CA SER A 30 2.80 -11.57 -15.76
C SER A 30 3.98 -12.17 -16.54
N GLU A 31 4.77 -11.34 -17.22
CA GLU A 31 5.99 -11.80 -17.89
C GLU A 31 7.03 -12.34 -16.90
N ASP A 32 7.29 -11.64 -15.81
CA ASP A 32 8.25 -12.03 -14.77
C ASP A 32 7.84 -13.28 -13.99
N TYR A 33 6.53 -13.51 -13.87
CA TYR A 33 5.94 -14.68 -13.20
C TYR A 33 5.50 -15.78 -14.17
N ARG A 34 5.88 -15.71 -15.44
CA ARG A 34 5.53 -16.75 -16.44
C ARG A 34 5.97 -18.15 -15.98
N GLY A 35 5.03 -19.10 -16.00
CA GLY A 35 5.24 -20.45 -15.54
C GLY A 35 5.27 -20.63 -14.00
N LYS A 36 4.92 -19.58 -13.24
CA LYS A 36 4.87 -19.60 -11.79
C LYS A 36 3.47 -19.21 -11.31
N THR A 37 3.12 -19.62 -10.10
CA THR A 37 1.97 -19.09 -9.39
C THR A 37 2.41 -17.84 -8.62
N CYS A 38 1.71 -16.73 -8.80
CA CYS A 38 1.95 -15.48 -8.05
C CYS A 38 1.18 -15.55 -6.72
N CYS A 39 1.89 -15.56 -5.60
CA CYS A 39 1.30 -15.37 -4.28
C CYS A 39 1.26 -13.88 -3.97
N ALA A 40 0.16 -13.23 -4.30
CA ALA A 40 -0.03 -11.80 -4.05
C ALA A 40 -0.50 -11.58 -2.62
N VAL A 41 0.27 -10.82 -1.84
CA VAL A 41 -0.01 -10.49 -0.43
C VAL A 41 -0.23 -8.99 -0.30
N ALA A 42 -1.48 -8.57 -0.08
CA ALA A 42 -1.78 -7.14 0.09
C ALA A 42 -1.65 -6.68 1.53
N VAL A 43 -0.99 -5.54 1.71
CA VAL A 43 -0.92 -4.84 2.99
C VAL A 43 -2.19 -3.99 3.15
N LEU A 44 -3.01 -4.38 4.12
CA LEU A 44 -4.24 -3.68 4.45
C LEU A 44 -3.95 -2.46 5.34
N GLU A 45 -4.75 -1.41 5.22
CA GLU A 45 -5.95 -1.30 4.38
C GLU A 45 -5.63 -0.64 3.03
N ASN A 46 -4.50 0.09 2.91
CA ASN A 46 -4.17 0.93 1.76
C ASN A 46 -4.01 0.17 0.43
N GLY A 47 -3.61 -1.12 0.49
CA GLY A 47 -3.32 -1.92 -0.70
C GLY A 47 -4.52 -2.59 -1.37
N PHE A 48 -5.73 -2.58 -0.75
CA PHE A 48 -6.82 -3.45 -1.18
C PHE A 48 -7.37 -3.11 -2.58
N MET A 49 -7.53 -1.82 -2.92
CA MET A 49 -8.03 -1.42 -4.25
C MET A 49 -7.02 -1.77 -5.33
N PHE A 50 -5.76 -1.42 -5.10
CA PHE A 50 -4.68 -1.74 -6.04
C PHE A 50 -4.53 -3.24 -6.24
N MET A 51 -4.57 -4.03 -5.16
CA MET A 51 -4.54 -5.49 -5.23
C MET A 51 -5.69 -6.04 -6.09
N ALA A 52 -6.92 -5.59 -5.82
CA ALA A 52 -8.11 -6.07 -6.50
C ALA A 52 -8.07 -5.79 -8.01
N ASP A 53 -7.59 -4.62 -8.42
CA ASP A 53 -7.47 -4.29 -9.83
C ASP A 53 -6.27 -4.99 -10.49
N LEU A 54 -5.14 -5.07 -9.78
CA LEU A 54 -3.93 -5.70 -10.31
C LEU A 54 -4.15 -7.18 -10.62
N VAL A 55 -4.67 -7.96 -9.65
CA VAL A 55 -4.82 -9.42 -9.83
C VAL A 55 -5.80 -9.80 -10.92
N ARG A 56 -6.82 -8.98 -11.19
CA ARG A 56 -7.76 -9.19 -12.28
C ARG A 56 -7.15 -8.99 -13.67
N ASN A 57 -6.01 -8.33 -13.74
CA ASN A 57 -5.27 -8.08 -14.99
C ASN A 57 -4.02 -8.98 -15.13
N LEU A 58 -3.68 -9.80 -14.12
CA LEU A 58 -2.58 -10.76 -14.23
C LEU A 58 -2.98 -11.96 -15.08
N GLU A 59 -2.07 -12.39 -15.97
CA GLU A 59 -2.25 -13.53 -16.89
C GLU A 59 -1.57 -14.82 -16.37
N VAL A 60 -1.32 -14.89 -15.06
CA VAL A 60 -0.74 -16.06 -14.38
C VAL A 60 -1.65 -16.52 -13.24
N PRO A 61 -1.57 -17.77 -12.77
CA PRO A 61 -2.30 -18.20 -11.59
C PRO A 61 -1.94 -17.34 -10.36
N VAL A 62 -2.96 -16.92 -9.60
CA VAL A 62 -2.77 -16.03 -8.43
C VAL A 62 -3.41 -16.63 -7.19
N ILE A 63 -2.65 -16.64 -6.10
CA ILE A 63 -3.14 -16.84 -4.73
C ILE A 63 -3.21 -15.48 -4.07
N CYS A 64 -4.40 -15.08 -3.57
CA CYS A 64 -4.60 -13.81 -2.90
C CYS A 64 -4.56 -14.01 -1.39
N GLN A 65 -3.68 -13.27 -0.71
CA GLN A 65 -3.58 -13.23 0.74
C GLN A 65 -3.55 -11.78 1.23
N PHE A 66 -3.88 -11.57 2.50
CA PHE A 66 -3.96 -10.24 3.08
C PHE A 66 -3.27 -10.22 4.43
N ILE A 67 -2.57 -9.13 4.71
CA ILE A 67 -1.87 -8.92 5.96
C ILE A 67 -2.21 -7.52 6.48
N LYS A 68 -2.53 -7.41 7.76
CA LYS A 68 -2.74 -6.12 8.43
C LYS A 68 -1.66 -5.94 9.49
N PRO A 69 -0.62 -5.15 9.22
CA PRO A 69 0.38 -4.84 10.21
C PRO A 69 -0.22 -3.98 11.33
N HIS A 70 -0.04 -4.39 12.57
CA HIS A 70 -0.32 -3.58 13.74
C HIS A 70 1.00 -3.08 14.30
N THR A 71 1.16 -1.77 14.35
CA THR A 71 2.36 -1.15 14.93
C THR A 71 2.05 -0.80 16.38
N HIS A 72 2.72 -1.45 17.32
CA HIS A 72 2.69 -1.09 18.73
C HIS A 72 3.98 -0.35 19.09
N GLU A 73 3.85 0.80 19.76
CA GLU A 73 5.00 1.46 20.38
C GLU A 73 5.17 0.88 21.78
N LEU A 74 6.22 0.10 21.95
CA LEU A 74 6.62 -0.40 23.28
C LEU A 74 7.63 0.59 23.89
N TRP A 75 7.27 1.16 25.03
CA TRP A 75 8.17 1.97 25.84
C TRP A 75 8.90 1.04 26.81
N THR A 76 10.18 0.77 26.58
CA THR A 76 11.01 -0.01 27.49
C THR A 76 12.29 0.76 27.75
N GLY A 77 12.49 1.20 29.01
CA GLY A 77 13.76 1.80 29.45
C GLY A 77 14.17 3.11 28.74
N GLY A 78 13.20 3.96 28.33
CA GLY A 78 13.50 5.26 27.70
C GLY A 78 13.71 5.22 26.18
N ALA A 79 13.58 4.05 25.54
CA ALA A 79 13.62 3.91 24.08
C ALA A 79 12.26 3.45 23.53
N SER A 80 11.79 4.11 22.47
CA SER A 80 10.62 3.67 21.71
C SER A 80 11.03 2.59 20.70
N ARG A 81 10.44 1.40 20.82
CA ARG A 81 10.60 0.31 19.86
C ARG A 81 9.27 0.07 19.16
N LYS A 82 9.26 0.11 17.84
CA LYS A 82 8.10 -0.30 17.05
C LYS A 82 8.13 -1.79 16.83
N GLU A 83 7.11 -2.47 17.33
CA GLU A 83 6.87 -3.88 17.04
C GLU A 83 5.80 -4.00 15.97
N ILE A 84 6.09 -4.77 14.92
CA ILE A 84 5.14 -5.02 13.83
C ILE A 84 4.58 -6.43 14.05
N ASN A 85 3.36 -6.48 14.56
CA ASN A 85 2.58 -7.71 14.64
C ASN A 85 1.58 -7.76 13.51
N TYR A 86 1.27 -8.95 13.02
CA TYR A 86 0.27 -9.12 11.97
C TYR A 86 -0.51 -10.42 12.16
N SER A 87 -1.76 -10.39 11.78
CA SER A 87 -2.66 -11.54 11.77
C SER A 87 -3.58 -11.41 10.54
N PRO A 88 -3.90 -12.50 9.85
CA PRO A 88 -3.50 -13.89 10.09
C PRO A 88 -2.09 -14.22 9.55
N SER A 89 -1.60 -15.42 9.88
CA SER A 89 -0.36 -15.95 9.30
C SER A 89 -0.54 -16.15 7.79
N VAL A 90 0.41 -15.62 7.01
CA VAL A 90 0.44 -15.77 5.56
C VAL A 90 1.34 -16.94 5.21
N GLU A 91 0.82 -17.93 4.47
CA GLU A 91 1.63 -19.06 4.01
C GLU A 91 2.43 -18.67 2.77
N VAL A 92 3.75 -18.57 2.93
CA VAL A 92 4.66 -18.10 1.87
C VAL A 92 5.75 -19.11 1.51
N ARG A 93 5.86 -20.24 2.24
CA ARG A 93 6.92 -21.24 2.01
C ARG A 93 6.84 -21.77 0.58
N ASN A 94 7.97 -21.73 -0.11
CA ASN A 94 8.11 -22.13 -1.52
C ASN A 94 7.22 -21.35 -2.51
N GLN A 95 6.62 -20.20 -2.09
CA GLN A 95 5.81 -19.37 -2.94
C GLN A 95 6.64 -18.24 -3.59
N HIS A 96 6.24 -17.85 -4.80
CA HIS A 96 6.72 -16.61 -5.43
C HIS A 96 5.84 -15.45 -4.97
N VAL A 97 6.28 -14.72 -3.95
CA VAL A 97 5.50 -13.68 -3.27
C VAL A 97 5.60 -12.35 -4.03
N LEU A 98 4.45 -11.73 -4.25
CA LEU A 98 4.31 -10.35 -4.66
C LEU A 98 3.65 -9.58 -3.49
N LEU A 99 4.46 -8.81 -2.73
CA LEU A 99 3.95 -7.90 -1.71
C LEU A 99 3.32 -6.69 -2.40
N VAL A 100 2.05 -6.40 -2.09
CA VAL A 100 1.27 -5.35 -2.74
C VAL A 100 0.93 -4.25 -1.74
N GLU A 101 1.40 -3.03 -2.00
CA GLU A 101 1.19 -1.87 -1.15
C GLU A 101 0.52 -0.71 -1.89
N GLY A 102 -0.41 -0.04 -1.23
CA GLY A 102 -1.04 1.16 -1.77
C GLY A 102 -0.09 2.37 -1.80
N LEU A 103 0.74 2.52 -0.77
CA LEU A 103 1.68 3.64 -0.66
C LEU A 103 2.93 3.20 0.11
N VAL A 104 4.08 3.31 -0.50
CA VAL A 104 5.38 3.09 0.14
C VAL A 104 6.03 4.44 0.46
N GLN A 105 6.05 4.81 1.75
CA GLN A 105 6.71 6.04 2.24
C GLN A 105 8.10 5.73 2.81
N SER A 106 8.21 5.53 4.13
CA SER A 106 9.49 5.21 4.79
C SER A 106 10.10 3.91 4.29
N GLY A 107 9.30 2.98 3.83
CA GLY A 107 9.68 1.64 3.38
C GLY A 107 9.95 0.64 4.52
N ILE A 108 9.90 1.08 5.80
CA ILE A 108 10.24 0.23 6.95
C ILE A 108 9.36 -1.02 7.02
N THR A 109 8.05 -0.86 6.85
CA THR A 109 7.10 -1.99 6.89
C THR A 109 7.34 -2.95 5.74
N SER A 110 7.48 -2.44 4.53
CA SER A 110 7.73 -3.26 3.32
C SER A 110 9.05 -4.02 3.43
N ASP A 111 10.12 -3.35 3.86
CA ASP A 111 11.45 -3.95 4.06
C ASP A 111 11.40 -5.08 5.10
N TYR A 112 10.77 -4.84 6.24
CA TYR A 112 10.57 -5.85 7.27
C TYR A 112 9.80 -7.06 6.73
N LEU A 113 8.66 -6.85 6.06
CA LEU A 113 7.83 -7.94 5.52
C LEU A 113 8.57 -8.74 4.44
N MET A 114 9.32 -8.07 3.56
CA MET A 114 10.11 -8.76 2.54
C MET A 114 11.20 -9.65 3.16
N HIS A 115 11.92 -9.16 4.17
CA HIS A 115 12.89 -9.96 4.91
C HIS A 115 12.23 -11.12 5.66
N HIS A 116 11.10 -10.86 6.31
CA HIS A 116 10.35 -11.86 7.04
C HIS A 116 9.86 -12.98 6.13
N PHE A 117 9.26 -12.69 4.98
CA PHE A 117 8.81 -13.71 4.02
C PHE A 117 9.97 -14.53 3.44
N LYS A 118 11.12 -13.89 3.17
CA LYS A 118 12.34 -14.62 2.79
C LYS A 118 12.79 -15.58 3.90
N ALA A 119 12.79 -15.15 5.14
CA ALA A 119 13.14 -15.99 6.29
C ALA A 119 12.16 -17.15 6.51
N GLN A 120 10.88 -16.97 6.14
CA GLN A 120 9.87 -18.04 6.17
C GLN A 120 9.99 -19.01 4.99
N GLY A 121 10.97 -18.85 4.10
CA GLY A 121 11.25 -19.77 3.00
C GLY A 121 10.46 -19.47 1.72
N ALA A 122 10.05 -18.24 1.48
CA ALA A 122 9.52 -17.83 0.18
C ALA A 122 10.55 -18.09 -0.94
N ALA A 123 10.13 -18.64 -2.08
CA ALA A 123 10.99 -18.88 -3.24
C ALA A 123 11.50 -17.57 -3.85
N SER A 124 10.70 -16.53 -3.84
CA SER A 124 11.10 -15.16 -4.17
C SER A 124 10.14 -14.16 -3.52
N VAL A 125 10.61 -12.94 -3.29
CA VAL A 125 9.78 -11.83 -2.79
C VAL A 125 10.06 -10.61 -3.62
N LYS A 126 9.03 -10.05 -4.26
CA LYS A 126 9.05 -8.78 -4.98
C LYS A 126 8.01 -7.82 -4.39
N LEU A 127 8.21 -6.52 -4.56
CA LEU A 127 7.33 -5.46 -4.06
C LEU A 127 6.68 -4.70 -5.22
N ALA A 128 5.34 -4.62 -5.19
CA ALA A 128 4.55 -3.75 -6.05
C ALA A 128 3.91 -2.64 -5.21
N ALA A 129 4.22 -1.39 -5.53
CA ALA A 129 3.66 -0.20 -4.90
C ALA A 129 2.74 0.53 -5.87
N PHE A 130 1.52 0.88 -5.47
CA PHE A 130 0.69 1.75 -6.30
C PHE A 130 1.29 3.17 -6.34
N LEU A 131 1.63 3.72 -5.18
CA LEU A 131 2.38 4.97 -5.07
C LEU A 131 3.73 4.74 -4.39
N ASP A 132 4.79 5.27 -4.97
CA ASP A 132 6.13 5.32 -4.39
C ASP A 132 6.48 6.76 -3.99
N LYS A 133 6.67 7.01 -2.69
CA LYS A 133 7.14 8.28 -2.15
C LYS A 133 8.60 8.18 -1.74
N SER A 134 9.48 8.15 -2.74
CA SER A 134 10.91 7.91 -2.54
C SER A 134 11.61 8.99 -1.71
N SER A 135 11.14 10.24 -1.76
CA SER A 135 11.65 11.37 -0.94
C SER A 135 11.53 11.15 0.58
N SER A 136 10.60 10.29 1.01
CA SER A 136 10.36 9.97 2.43
C SER A 136 11.01 8.66 2.88
N ARG A 137 11.86 8.05 2.05
CA ARG A 137 12.49 6.75 2.31
C ARG A 137 13.47 6.81 3.49
N ARG A 138 13.39 5.82 4.40
CA ARG A 138 14.26 5.67 5.56
C ARG A 138 15.13 4.41 5.53
N VAL A 139 14.88 3.53 4.57
CA VAL A 139 15.60 2.27 4.36
C VAL A 139 16.02 2.15 2.90
N SER A 140 17.04 1.36 2.60
CA SER A 140 17.49 1.14 1.21
C SER A 140 16.55 0.16 0.50
N LEU A 141 15.36 0.63 0.15
CA LEU A 141 14.32 -0.14 -0.51
C LEU A 141 13.83 0.59 -1.77
N ARG A 142 13.73 -0.14 -2.87
CA ARG A 142 13.01 0.29 -4.07
C ARG A 142 11.97 -0.76 -4.42
N PRO A 143 10.72 -0.37 -4.74
CA PRO A 143 9.75 -1.30 -5.29
C PRO A 143 10.25 -1.89 -6.61
N ASP A 144 10.03 -3.18 -6.83
CA ASP A 144 10.31 -3.86 -8.11
C ASP A 144 9.34 -3.35 -9.19
N TYR A 145 8.12 -3.05 -8.79
CA TYR A 145 7.07 -2.49 -9.63
C TYR A 145 6.42 -1.30 -8.91
N TYR A 146 6.22 -0.21 -9.62
CA TYR A 146 5.51 0.94 -9.06
C TYR A 146 4.57 1.59 -10.09
N GLY A 147 3.42 2.02 -9.59
CA GLY A 147 2.45 2.74 -10.40
C GLY A 147 2.93 4.15 -10.70
N PHE A 148 3.02 4.97 -9.68
CA PHE A 148 3.38 6.39 -9.81
C PHE A 148 4.35 6.79 -8.71
N VAL A 149 5.22 7.76 -9.03
CA VAL A 149 6.04 8.45 -8.01
C VAL A 149 5.31 9.73 -7.63
N LEU A 150 5.11 9.95 -6.34
CA LEU A 150 4.48 11.15 -5.80
C LEU A 150 5.27 11.68 -4.61
N ASP A 151 5.50 12.99 -4.58
CA ASP A 151 6.14 13.69 -3.46
C ASP A 151 5.14 14.48 -2.59
N GLU A 152 3.87 14.51 -2.97
CA GLU A 152 2.81 15.19 -2.25
C GLU A 152 2.59 14.62 -0.83
N SER A 153 2.31 15.49 0.14
CA SER A 153 2.31 15.12 1.56
C SER A 153 1.14 14.24 1.96
N PHE A 154 -0.06 14.57 1.52
CA PHE A 154 -1.29 13.85 1.86
C PHE A 154 -2.12 13.60 0.62
N VAL A 155 -2.48 12.35 0.42
CA VAL A 155 -3.33 11.93 -0.70
C VAL A 155 -4.45 11.05 -0.20
N ALA A 156 -5.61 11.12 -0.85
CA ALA A 156 -6.77 10.29 -0.58
C ALA A 156 -7.40 9.77 -1.88
N GLY A 157 -8.10 8.67 -1.78
CA GLY A 157 -8.74 7.97 -2.89
C GLY A 157 -7.98 6.71 -3.30
N TYR A 158 -8.64 5.85 -4.04
CA TYR A 158 -8.13 4.58 -4.54
C TYR A 158 -7.51 3.69 -3.43
N GLY A 159 -8.22 3.56 -2.32
CA GLY A 159 -7.78 2.79 -1.16
C GLY A 159 -6.96 3.59 -0.15
N LEU A 160 -6.46 4.77 -0.51
CA LEU A 160 -5.62 5.62 0.30
C LEU A 160 -6.42 6.65 1.09
N GLY A 161 -5.83 7.22 2.13
CA GLY A 161 -6.37 8.32 2.90
C GLY A 161 -6.63 7.99 4.37
N SER A 162 -7.41 8.86 5.02
CA SER A 162 -7.84 8.71 6.40
C SER A 162 -8.52 7.34 6.64
N PRO A 163 -8.39 6.76 7.85
CA PRO A 163 -8.97 5.44 8.16
C PRO A 163 -10.44 5.28 7.84
N HIS A 164 -11.22 6.35 7.79
CA HIS A 164 -12.67 6.28 7.72
C HIS A 164 -13.31 6.90 6.47
N LEU A 165 -12.57 7.65 5.64
CA LEU A 165 -13.17 8.43 4.55
C LEU A 165 -12.33 8.37 3.26
N ASN A 166 -13.02 8.56 2.14
CA ASN A 166 -12.45 8.81 0.80
C ASN A 166 -11.70 7.65 0.14
N ARG A 167 -11.56 6.49 0.79
CA ARG A 167 -10.86 5.32 0.19
C ARG A 167 -11.59 4.74 -1.02
N ASN A 168 -12.89 4.96 -1.13
CA ASN A 168 -13.75 4.48 -2.21
C ASN A 168 -13.67 5.31 -3.49
N LEU A 169 -13.01 6.47 -3.48
CA LEU A 169 -12.90 7.31 -4.66
C LEU A 169 -12.12 6.58 -5.77
N PRO A 170 -12.57 6.63 -7.04
CA PRO A 170 -11.88 5.93 -8.13
C PRO A 170 -10.64 6.67 -8.66
N TYR A 171 -10.28 7.77 -8.04
CA TYR A 171 -9.15 8.64 -8.37
C TYR A 171 -8.33 8.96 -7.12
N VAL A 172 -7.16 9.57 -7.29
CA VAL A 172 -6.33 10.09 -6.20
C VAL A 172 -6.32 11.61 -6.25
N ARG A 173 -6.56 12.23 -5.10
CA ARG A 173 -6.52 13.68 -4.91
C ARG A 173 -5.58 14.09 -3.80
N ILE A 174 -5.18 15.37 -3.76
CA ILE A 174 -4.54 15.95 -2.58
C ILE A 174 -5.58 16.10 -1.48
N GLU A 175 -5.24 15.67 -0.27
CA GLU A 175 -6.03 15.92 0.92
C GLU A 175 -5.44 17.10 1.69
N SER A 176 -6.22 18.15 1.92
CA SER A 176 -5.77 19.27 2.75
C SER A 176 -5.66 18.81 4.21
N SER A 177 -4.57 19.19 4.89
CA SER A 177 -4.22 18.79 6.26
C SER A 177 -5.25 19.09 7.36
N ARG A 178 -6.40 19.68 7.01
CA ARG A 178 -7.46 20.04 7.97
C ARG A 178 -8.32 18.86 8.46
N PHE A 179 -8.19 17.67 7.87
CA PHE A 179 -8.97 16.48 8.26
C PHE A 179 -8.17 15.43 9.02
N SER A 180 -6.98 15.75 9.51
CA SER A 180 -6.12 14.80 10.22
C SER A 180 -6.48 14.56 11.69
N ASN A 181 -7.45 15.27 12.25
CA ASN A 181 -8.00 14.99 13.58
C ASN A 181 -9.47 14.60 13.45
N PRO A 182 -9.88 13.37 13.83
CA PRO A 182 -11.29 13.10 14.13
C PRO A 182 -11.72 14.06 15.25
N PRO A 183 -12.98 14.51 15.28
CA PRO A 183 -13.48 15.24 16.43
C PRO A 183 -13.28 14.35 17.67
N ASP A 184 -12.70 14.94 18.72
CA ASP A 184 -12.51 14.33 20.02
C ASP A 184 -13.88 13.85 20.56
N GLU A 185 -14.16 12.53 20.47
CA GLU A 185 -15.32 11.93 21.10
C GLU A 185 -15.06 11.73 22.61
N THR A 186 -14.67 12.82 23.28
CA THR A 186 -14.80 12.92 24.72
C THR A 186 -16.05 13.74 25.04
N VAL A 187 -17.24 13.17 24.93
CA VAL A 187 -18.39 13.54 25.81
C VAL A 187 -19.45 12.42 25.78
N ARG A 188 -19.50 11.72 26.86
CA ARG A 188 -20.56 11.12 27.68
C ARG A 188 -20.48 9.61 27.84
#